data_af9601841de18c5cef3204f327770e4a
#
_entry.id   af9601841de18c5cef3204f327770e4a
#
_cell.length_a   1.000
_cell.length_b   1.000
_cell.length_c   1.000
_cell.angle_alpha   90.00
_cell.angle_beta   90.00
_cell.angle_gamma   90.00
#
_symmetry.space_group_name_H-M   'P 1'
#
loop_
_entity.id
_entity.type
_entity.pdbx_description
1 polymer ?
#
loop_
_entity_poly.entity_id
_entity_poly.type
_entity_poly.pdbx_seq_one_letter_code
_entity_poly.pdbx_strand_id
1 'polypeptide(L)'
;LDRPKHLWRTREGDPLATLIRLFLIGVPVDPAAFERAVAPMAIDDWRTLGLVESDHRGIHRAVAIRPSGPLLMAYDHALPGEGQRYDHVLGVSGTTRFLANATVRRHARRTLDLGTGGGYQALIAAPHSDLVLGTDRNPRAIVFARFNAQLNGIANVEFATGDLFEPVHGLLFDLIVANPPFVVSPDHQ
;
A
#
# COMPACT_ATOMS: atom_id res chain seq x y z
N LEU A 1 11.63 7.20 11.33
CA LEU A 1 12.44 6.02 11.69
C LEU A 1 13.84 6.48 12.09
N ASP A 2 14.30 6.08 13.28
CA ASP A 2 15.69 6.22 13.72
C ASP A 2 16.53 5.15 12.97
N ARG A 3 16.97 5.51 11.75
CA ARG A 3 17.62 4.60 10.81
C ARG A 3 18.89 3.93 11.38
N PRO A 4 19.79 4.62 12.08
CA PRO A 4 20.98 4.02 12.69
C PRO A 4 20.63 2.94 13.71
N LYS A 5 19.66 3.20 14.59
CA LYS A 5 19.20 2.26 15.61
C LYS A 5 18.56 0.99 15.00
N HIS A 6 17.77 1.16 13.96
CA HIS A 6 17.16 0.02 13.28
C HIS A 6 18.18 -0.82 12.50
N LEU A 7 19.16 -0.19 11.85
CA LEU A 7 20.27 -0.90 11.21
C LEU A 7 21.08 -1.72 12.21
N TRP A 8 21.35 -1.16 13.39
CA TRP A 8 22.05 -1.87 14.44
C TRP A 8 21.27 -3.08 14.97
N ARG A 9 19.96 -2.93 15.22
CA ARG A 9 19.08 -4.00 15.71
C ARG A 9 18.89 -5.15 14.72
N THR A 10 19.08 -4.91 13.45
CA THR A 10 18.89 -5.90 12.38
C THR A 10 20.22 -6.42 11.81
N ARG A 11 21.36 -6.20 12.51
CA ARG A 11 22.68 -6.55 12.00
C ARG A 11 22.95 -8.06 11.91
N GLU A 12 22.25 -8.88 12.71
CA GLU A 12 22.49 -10.33 12.79
C GLU A 12 21.96 -11.10 11.57
N GLY A 13 21.13 -10.47 10.73
CA GLY A 13 20.77 -11.00 9.42
C GLY A 13 19.87 -12.25 9.45
N ASP A 14 19.09 -12.44 10.52
CA ASP A 14 18.03 -13.43 10.52
C ASP A 14 16.95 -13.11 9.47
N PRO A 15 16.06 -14.06 9.11
CA PRO A 15 15.04 -13.84 8.08
C PRO A 15 14.20 -12.58 8.29
N LEU A 16 13.72 -12.34 9.51
CA LEU A 16 12.90 -11.16 9.81
C LEU A 16 13.72 -9.86 9.72
N ALA A 17 14.95 -9.87 10.24
CA ALA A 17 15.87 -8.73 10.13
C ALA A 17 16.17 -8.39 8.67
N THR A 18 16.35 -9.39 7.80
CA THR A 18 16.56 -9.24 6.36
C THR A 18 15.35 -8.54 5.71
N LEU A 19 14.13 -8.99 5.98
CA LEU A 19 12.91 -8.38 5.45
C LEU A 19 12.70 -6.95 5.98
N ILE A 20 12.98 -6.70 7.27
CA ILE A 20 12.92 -5.35 7.85
C ILE A 20 13.93 -4.42 7.17
N ARG A 21 15.16 -4.86 6.95
CA ARG A 21 16.19 -4.08 6.24
C ARG A 21 15.73 -3.70 4.85
N LEU A 22 15.22 -4.67 4.09
CA LEU A 22 14.76 -4.47 2.73
C LEU A 22 13.52 -3.57 2.67
N PHE A 23 12.40 -4.01 3.23
CA PHE A 23 11.10 -3.37 3.01
C PHE A 23 10.84 -2.16 3.90
N LEU A 24 11.29 -2.19 5.16
CA LEU A 24 11.01 -1.11 6.11
C LEU A 24 12.11 -0.03 6.09
N ILE A 25 13.39 -0.42 6.20
CA ILE A 25 14.51 0.52 6.24
C ILE A 25 14.88 0.98 4.82
N GLY A 26 14.78 0.10 3.82
CA GLY A 26 15.09 0.38 2.42
C GLY A 26 16.58 0.37 2.13
N VAL A 27 17.27 -0.62 2.67
CA VAL A 27 18.67 -0.89 2.30
C VAL A 27 18.76 -2.21 1.53
N PRO A 28 19.68 -2.31 0.56
CA PRO A 28 19.92 -3.56 -0.15
C PRO A 28 20.29 -4.68 0.81
N VAL A 29 19.92 -5.90 0.47
CA VAL A 29 20.26 -7.10 1.22
C VAL A 29 20.96 -8.13 0.34
N ASP A 30 21.76 -8.98 0.98
CA ASP A 30 22.45 -10.08 0.31
C ASP A 30 21.44 -11.05 -0.31
N PRO A 31 21.64 -11.51 -1.57
CA PRO A 31 20.71 -12.44 -2.23
C PRO A 31 20.48 -13.74 -1.49
N ALA A 32 21.53 -14.36 -0.93
CA ALA A 32 21.40 -15.61 -0.20
C ALA A 32 20.67 -15.40 1.14
N ALA A 33 20.85 -14.24 1.80
CA ALA A 33 20.09 -13.90 2.99
C ALA A 33 18.60 -13.67 2.65
N PHE A 34 18.31 -13.01 1.52
CA PHE A 34 16.94 -12.82 1.07
C PHE A 34 16.27 -14.14 0.70
N GLU A 35 16.96 -15.03 -0.03
CA GLU A 35 16.45 -16.35 -0.40
C GLU A 35 16.04 -17.16 0.83
N ARG A 36 16.88 -17.18 1.87
CA ARG A 36 16.52 -17.81 3.16
C ARG A 36 15.33 -17.16 3.85
N ALA A 37 15.19 -15.82 3.72
CA ALA A 37 14.14 -15.08 4.39
C ALA A 37 12.76 -15.25 3.75
N VAL A 38 12.70 -15.57 2.45
CA VAL A 38 11.45 -15.69 1.69
C VAL A 38 11.05 -17.14 1.38
N ALA A 39 11.86 -18.12 1.76
CA ALA A 39 11.56 -19.54 1.54
C ALA A 39 10.14 -19.88 2.04
N PRO A 40 9.35 -20.69 1.30
CA PRO A 40 9.76 -21.51 0.16
C PRO A 40 9.70 -20.81 -1.21
N MET A 41 9.37 -19.51 -1.30
CA MET A 41 9.35 -18.78 -2.57
C MET A 41 10.77 -18.51 -3.07
N ALA A 42 10.97 -18.60 -4.39
CA ALA A 42 12.23 -18.23 -5.03
C ALA A 42 12.35 -16.70 -5.21
N ILE A 43 13.57 -16.17 -5.34
CA ILE A 43 13.81 -14.74 -5.62
C ILE A 43 13.10 -14.31 -6.92
N ASP A 44 13.08 -15.16 -7.92
CA ASP A 44 12.46 -14.87 -9.22
C ASP A 44 10.93 -14.72 -9.13
N ASP A 45 10.28 -15.38 -8.20
CA ASP A 45 8.85 -15.15 -7.91
C ASP A 45 8.62 -13.71 -7.43
N TRP A 46 9.47 -13.23 -6.52
CA TRP A 46 9.40 -11.86 -5.99
C TRP A 46 9.70 -10.79 -7.05
N ARG A 47 10.62 -11.09 -7.99
CA ARG A 47 10.89 -10.22 -9.14
C ARG A 47 9.71 -10.19 -10.10
N THR A 48 9.14 -11.34 -10.42
CA THR A 48 7.97 -11.46 -11.30
C THR A 48 6.77 -10.72 -10.75
N LEU A 49 6.58 -10.75 -9.43
CA LEU A 49 5.56 -9.97 -8.73
C LEU A 49 5.87 -8.46 -8.66
N GLY A 50 7.06 -8.02 -9.11
CA GLY A 50 7.46 -6.62 -9.06
C GLY A 50 7.69 -6.09 -7.65
N LEU A 51 7.99 -6.96 -6.68
CA LEU A 51 8.20 -6.57 -5.29
C LEU A 51 9.67 -6.24 -4.99
N VAL A 52 10.59 -6.84 -5.76
CA VAL A 52 12.03 -6.64 -5.63
C VAL A 52 12.72 -6.54 -6.99
N GLU A 53 13.86 -5.88 -6.99
CA GLU A 53 14.81 -5.79 -8.09
C GLU A 53 16.19 -6.26 -7.61
N SER A 54 17.14 -6.47 -8.53
CA SER A 54 18.51 -6.87 -8.22
C SER A 54 19.52 -6.08 -9.04
N ASP A 55 20.59 -5.68 -8.39
CA ASP A 55 21.78 -5.12 -9.04
C ASP A 55 23.06 -5.64 -8.38
N HIS A 56 24.22 -5.01 -8.71
CA HIS A 56 25.53 -5.35 -8.14
C HIS A 56 25.64 -5.13 -6.62
N ARG A 57 24.71 -4.41 -6.01
CA ARG A 57 24.66 -4.16 -4.55
C ARG A 57 23.79 -5.16 -3.81
N GLY A 58 23.03 -6.00 -4.54
CA GLY A 58 22.15 -7.02 -3.97
C GLY A 58 20.69 -6.89 -4.38
N ILE A 59 19.81 -7.38 -3.51
CA ILE A 59 18.35 -7.28 -3.68
C ILE A 59 17.85 -5.94 -3.13
N HIS A 60 17.08 -5.22 -3.96
CA HIS A 60 16.44 -3.95 -3.65
C HIS A 60 14.94 -4.12 -3.62
N ARG A 61 14.25 -3.35 -2.79
CA ARG A 61 12.79 -3.28 -2.84
C ARG A 61 12.34 -2.45 -4.05
N ALA A 62 11.38 -2.93 -4.83
CA ALA A 62 10.66 -2.14 -5.82
C ALA A 62 9.46 -1.41 -5.20
N VAL A 63 8.93 -1.95 -4.09
CA VAL A 63 7.83 -1.36 -3.31
C VAL A 63 8.22 -1.21 -1.85
N ALA A 64 7.61 -0.26 -1.15
CA ALA A 64 7.71 -0.16 0.30
C ALA A 64 6.57 -0.96 0.94
N ILE A 65 6.86 -1.75 1.98
CA ILE A 65 5.83 -2.40 2.81
C ILE A 65 6.05 -1.93 4.24
N ARG A 66 5.03 -1.29 4.84
CA ARG A 66 5.15 -0.73 6.19
C ARG A 66 3.90 -0.94 7.03
N PRO A 67 4.07 -1.13 8.34
CA PRO A 67 2.95 -1.07 9.28
C PRO A 67 2.28 0.31 9.25
N SER A 68 0.95 0.33 9.19
CA SER A 68 0.12 1.54 9.22
C SER A 68 -1.13 1.25 10.06
N GLY A 69 -1.09 1.58 11.35
CA GLY A 69 -2.10 1.13 12.30
C GLY A 69 -2.14 -0.39 12.40
N PRO A 70 -3.30 -1.03 12.27
CA PRO A 70 -3.42 -2.48 12.33
C PRO A 70 -3.03 -3.21 11.04
N LEU A 71 -2.71 -2.47 9.96
CA LEU A 71 -2.49 -3.00 8.62
C LEU A 71 -1.02 -2.98 8.22
N LEU A 72 -0.63 -3.91 7.36
CA LEU A 72 0.58 -3.81 6.53
C LEU A 72 0.19 -3.20 5.19
N MET A 73 0.87 -2.12 4.78
CA MET A 73 0.54 -1.41 3.56
C MET A 73 1.73 -1.37 2.61
N ALA A 74 1.52 -1.87 1.39
CA ALA A 74 2.42 -1.72 0.26
C ALA A 74 2.07 -0.45 -0.54
N TYR A 75 3.09 0.24 -1.02
CA TYR A 75 2.97 1.44 -1.85
C TYR A 75 4.27 1.70 -2.60
N ASP A 76 4.25 2.63 -3.56
CA ASP A 76 5.43 2.94 -4.34
C ASP A 76 6.55 3.53 -3.47
N HIS A 77 7.75 3.04 -3.73
CA HIS A 77 8.94 3.61 -3.12
C HIS A 77 9.37 4.86 -3.91
N ALA A 78 9.43 6.02 -3.23
CA ALA A 78 10.04 7.21 -3.80
C ALA A 78 11.56 7.05 -3.80
N LEU A 79 12.18 7.01 -4.97
CA LEU A 79 13.63 7.06 -5.13
C LEU A 79 14.08 8.52 -5.08
N PRO A 80 15.12 8.87 -4.29
CA PRO A 80 15.69 10.22 -4.31
C PRO A 80 16.26 10.53 -5.71
N GLY A 81 15.81 11.64 -6.32
CA GLY A 81 16.35 12.14 -7.59
C GLY A 81 15.70 11.61 -8.87
N GLU A 82 14.78 10.66 -8.79
CA GLU A 82 13.93 10.30 -9.92
C GLU A 82 12.66 11.15 -9.91
N GLY A 83 12.26 11.63 -11.09
CA GLY A 83 10.97 12.29 -11.26
C GLY A 83 9.85 11.36 -10.78
N GLN A 84 8.94 11.89 -9.97
CA GLN A 84 7.80 11.11 -9.49
C GLN A 84 6.98 10.62 -10.69
N ARG A 85 6.72 9.32 -10.76
CA ARG A 85 5.83 8.75 -11.78
C ARG A 85 4.45 9.40 -11.68
N TYR A 86 3.81 9.67 -12.81
CA TYR A 86 2.46 10.24 -12.83
C TYR A 86 1.40 9.34 -12.17
N ASP A 87 1.64 8.02 -12.16
CA ASP A 87 0.79 6.97 -11.58
C ASP A 87 1.26 6.51 -10.18
N HIS A 88 2.13 7.31 -9.53
CA HIS A 88 2.73 6.98 -8.23
C HIS A 88 1.67 6.84 -7.14
N VAL A 89 1.72 5.72 -6.42
CA VAL A 89 0.80 5.41 -5.32
C VAL A 89 1.46 5.76 -3.98
N LEU A 90 0.93 6.80 -3.36
CA LEU A 90 1.46 7.32 -2.10
C LEU A 90 1.20 6.36 -0.93
N GLY A 91 2.14 6.34 0.02
CA GLY A 91 1.94 5.67 1.29
C GLY A 91 0.94 6.41 2.21
N VAL A 92 0.59 5.74 3.30
CA VAL A 92 -0.37 6.27 4.30
C VAL A 92 0.18 7.51 4.97
N SER A 93 -0.45 8.65 4.71
CA SER A 93 -0.10 9.98 5.24
C SER A 93 -0.72 10.24 6.62
N GLY A 94 -0.35 11.39 7.22
CA GLY A 94 -0.99 11.88 8.44
C GLY A 94 -2.48 12.18 8.24
N THR A 95 -2.83 12.80 7.10
CA THR A 95 -4.23 13.12 6.75
C THR A 95 -5.05 11.85 6.52
N THR A 96 -4.47 10.84 5.87
CA THR A 96 -5.12 9.53 5.68
C THR A 96 -5.45 8.88 7.03
N ARG A 97 -4.51 8.87 7.98
CA ARG A 97 -4.75 8.34 9.34
C ARG A 97 -5.76 9.16 10.13
N PHE A 98 -5.69 10.49 10.01
CA PHE A 98 -6.66 11.38 10.67
C PHE A 98 -8.09 11.07 10.20
N LEU A 99 -8.32 10.98 8.88
CA LEU A 99 -9.62 10.64 8.33
C LEU A 99 -10.10 9.27 8.81
N ALA A 100 -9.25 8.24 8.79
CA ALA A 100 -9.59 6.91 9.29
C ALA A 100 -10.02 6.92 10.76
N ASN A 101 -9.40 7.78 11.60
CA ASN A 101 -9.76 7.91 13.00
C ASN A 101 -11.05 8.74 13.21
N ALA A 102 -11.34 9.67 12.32
CA ALA A 102 -12.54 10.52 12.38
C ALA A 102 -13.77 9.84 11.78
N THR A 103 -13.58 8.81 10.94
CA THR A 103 -14.67 8.09 10.29
C THR A 103 -15.50 7.31 11.30
N VAL A 104 -16.82 7.43 11.19
CA VAL A 104 -17.77 6.75 12.07
C VAL A 104 -17.70 5.22 11.82
N ARG A 105 -17.54 4.46 12.92
CA ARG A 105 -17.39 3.00 12.90
C ARG A 105 -18.67 2.25 13.30
N ARG A 106 -19.82 2.73 12.83
CA ARG A 106 -21.06 1.97 12.92
C ARG A 106 -21.15 0.99 11.77
N HIS A 107 -21.91 -0.08 11.93
CA HIS A 107 -22.18 -1.03 10.87
C HIS A 107 -22.81 -0.33 9.65
N ALA A 108 -22.28 -0.65 8.47
CA ALA A 108 -22.76 -0.21 7.17
C ALA A 108 -22.95 -1.44 6.26
N ARG A 109 -24.04 -1.52 5.52
CA ARG A 109 -24.21 -2.58 4.51
C ARG A 109 -23.24 -2.37 3.36
N ARG A 110 -23.10 -1.11 2.90
CA ARG A 110 -22.16 -0.73 1.83
C ARG A 110 -21.41 0.54 2.20
N THR A 111 -20.11 0.48 2.10
CA THR A 111 -19.22 1.63 2.24
C THR A 111 -18.50 1.89 0.92
N LEU A 112 -18.34 3.16 0.54
CA LEU A 112 -17.52 3.60 -0.58
C LEU A 112 -16.28 4.31 -0.07
N ASP A 113 -15.11 3.92 -0.57
CA ASP A 113 -13.85 4.67 -0.46
C ASP A 113 -13.54 5.30 -1.83
N LEU A 114 -13.84 6.58 -1.98
CA LEU A 114 -13.67 7.33 -3.22
C LEU A 114 -12.27 7.91 -3.32
N GLY A 115 -11.53 7.57 -4.37
CA GLY A 115 -10.10 7.87 -4.49
C GLY A 115 -9.28 7.01 -3.52
N THR A 116 -9.52 5.70 -3.56
CA THR A 116 -9.04 4.72 -2.57
C THR A 116 -7.51 4.64 -2.46
N GLY A 117 -6.77 5.02 -3.51
CA GLY A 117 -5.32 4.88 -3.55
C GLY A 117 -4.89 3.44 -3.29
N GLY A 118 -4.00 3.24 -2.32
CA GLY A 118 -3.59 1.89 -1.88
C GLY A 118 -4.61 1.15 -1.03
N GLY A 119 -5.85 1.64 -0.88
CA GLY A 119 -6.94 0.93 -0.21
C GLY A 119 -7.04 1.16 1.30
N TYR A 120 -6.28 2.07 1.89
CA TYR A 120 -6.20 2.17 3.35
C TYR A 120 -7.55 2.44 4.01
N GLN A 121 -8.34 3.40 3.51
CA GLN A 121 -9.66 3.72 4.08
C GLN A 121 -10.63 2.55 3.91
N ALA A 122 -10.64 1.92 2.73
CA ALA A 122 -11.45 0.74 2.45
C ALA A 122 -11.15 -0.40 3.44
N LEU A 123 -9.86 -0.68 3.66
CA LEU A 123 -9.43 -1.76 4.55
C LEU A 123 -9.73 -1.47 6.04
N ILE A 124 -9.65 -0.19 6.47
CA ILE A 124 -10.06 0.22 7.82
C ILE A 124 -11.58 0.16 7.99
N ALA A 125 -12.36 0.40 6.93
CA ALA A 125 -13.82 0.32 6.97
C ALA A 125 -14.35 -1.13 6.93
N ALA A 126 -13.59 -2.07 6.38
CA ALA A 126 -14.01 -3.46 6.18
C ALA A 126 -14.55 -4.17 7.44
N PRO A 127 -13.95 -4.04 8.64
CA PRO A 127 -14.50 -4.67 9.85
C PRO A 127 -15.88 -4.17 10.28
N HIS A 128 -16.35 -3.05 9.72
CA HIS A 128 -17.62 -2.40 10.07
C HIS A 128 -18.60 -2.38 8.89
N SER A 129 -18.30 -3.08 7.80
CA SER A 129 -19.10 -3.07 6.57
C SER A 129 -19.36 -4.50 6.10
N ASP A 130 -20.54 -4.75 5.52
CA ASP A 130 -20.78 -6.02 4.84
C ASP A 130 -19.97 -6.08 3.55
N LEU A 131 -19.90 -4.95 2.80
CA LEU A 131 -19.11 -4.79 1.59
C LEU A 131 -18.52 -3.38 1.53
N VAL A 132 -17.23 -3.28 1.18
CA VAL A 132 -16.59 -2.01 0.85
C VAL A 132 -16.21 -1.99 -0.62
N LEU A 133 -16.57 -0.91 -1.31
CA LEU A 133 -16.15 -0.63 -2.68
C LEU A 133 -15.11 0.50 -2.65
N GLY A 134 -13.93 0.27 -3.23
CA GLY A 134 -12.90 1.28 -3.41
C GLY A 134 -12.77 1.64 -4.88
N THR A 135 -12.81 2.94 -5.22
CA THR A 135 -12.63 3.40 -6.61
C THR A 135 -11.44 4.32 -6.71
N ASP A 136 -10.71 4.26 -7.81
CA ASP A 136 -9.62 5.18 -8.14
C ASP A 136 -9.47 5.30 -9.65
N ARG A 137 -9.12 6.50 -10.13
CA ARG A 137 -8.81 6.71 -11.55
C ARG A 137 -7.49 6.09 -11.98
N ASN A 138 -6.57 5.87 -11.03
CA ASN A 138 -5.26 5.30 -11.26
C ASN A 138 -5.34 3.75 -11.20
N PRO A 139 -5.19 3.01 -12.31
CA PRO A 139 -5.23 1.55 -12.31
C PRO A 139 -4.15 0.92 -11.41
N ARG A 140 -2.99 1.59 -11.27
CA ARG A 140 -1.91 1.13 -10.40
C ARG A 140 -2.32 1.19 -8.92
N ALA A 141 -3.08 2.20 -8.51
CA ALA A 141 -3.64 2.28 -7.17
C ALA A 141 -4.55 1.07 -6.87
N ILE A 142 -5.39 0.67 -7.83
CA ILE A 142 -6.26 -0.50 -7.70
C ILE A 142 -5.46 -1.81 -7.57
N VAL A 143 -4.33 -1.94 -8.27
CA VAL A 143 -3.41 -3.09 -8.09
C VAL A 143 -2.88 -3.14 -6.65
N PHE A 144 -2.40 -2.00 -6.11
CA PHE A 144 -1.94 -1.92 -4.73
C PHE A 144 -3.07 -2.16 -3.72
N ALA A 145 -4.26 -1.64 -3.95
CA ALA A 145 -5.40 -1.83 -3.06
C ALA A 145 -5.78 -3.32 -2.94
N ARG A 146 -5.85 -4.03 -4.07
CA ARG A 146 -6.09 -5.47 -4.10
C ARG A 146 -4.98 -6.27 -3.42
N PHE A 147 -3.72 -5.93 -3.69
CA PHE A 147 -2.57 -6.54 -3.02
C PHE A 147 -2.62 -6.33 -1.51
N ASN A 148 -2.91 -5.10 -1.06
CA ASN A 148 -3.02 -4.76 0.36
C ASN A 148 -4.19 -5.49 1.04
N ALA A 149 -5.32 -5.69 0.36
CA ALA A 149 -6.42 -6.49 0.87
C ALA A 149 -5.98 -7.94 1.13
N GLN A 150 -5.33 -8.57 0.16
CA GLN A 150 -4.80 -9.93 0.27
C GLN A 150 -3.72 -10.02 1.37
N LEU A 151 -2.78 -9.06 1.41
CA LEU A 151 -1.71 -9.00 2.41
C LEU A 151 -2.25 -8.97 3.85
N ASN A 152 -3.43 -8.40 4.07
CA ASN A 152 -4.08 -8.29 5.36
C ASN A 152 -5.21 -9.32 5.58
N GLY A 153 -5.46 -10.22 4.64
CA GLY A 153 -6.50 -11.25 4.73
C GLY A 153 -7.93 -10.69 4.75
N ILE A 154 -8.16 -9.51 4.13
CA ILE A 154 -9.46 -8.84 4.09
C ILE A 154 -10.17 -9.19 2.77
N ALA A 155 -11.33 -9.84 2.85
CA ALA A 155 -12.03 -10.40 1.70
C ALA A 155 -13.31 -9.64 1.30
N ASN A 156 -13.90 -8.84 2.19
CA ASN A 156 -15.13 -8.09 1.94
C ASN A 156 -14.89 -6.70 1.34
N VAL A 157 -13.90 -6.61 0.46
CA VAL A 157 -13.53 -5.39 -0.27
C VAL A 157 -13.43 -5.68 -1.76
N GLU A 158 -13.95 -4.78 -2.57
CA GLU A 158 -13.84 -4.80 -4.03
C GLU A 158 -13.27 -3.49 -4.53
N PHE A 159 -12.51 -3.53 -5.63
CA PHE A 159 -11.85 -2.36 -6.18
C PHE A 159 -12.07 -2.24 -7.68
N ALA A 160 -12.41 -1.03 -8.12
CA ALA A 160 -12.66 -0.71 -9.53
C ALA A 160 -11.92 0.55 -9.97
N THR A 161 -11.41 0.52 -11.21
CA THR A 161 -10.82 1.69 -11.86
C THR A 161 -11.91 2.50 -12.54
N GLY A 162 -11.90 3.81 -12.36
CA GLY A 162 -12.78 4.76 -13.05
C GLY A 162 -12.77 6.13 -12.39
N ASP A 163 -13.42 7.09 -13.03
CA ASP A 163 -13.47 8.46 -12.52
C ASP A 163 -14.61 8.62 -11.53
N LEU A 164 -14.27 9.14 -10.34
CA LEU A 164 -15.21 9.45 -9.27
C LEU A 164 -16.23 8.32 -9.02
N PHE A 165 -17.52 8.58 -9.29
CA PHE A 165 -18.63 7.65 -9.05
C PHE A 165 -18.98 6.74 -10.25
N GLU A 166 -18.26 6.89 -11.37
CA GLU A 166 -18.55 6.13 -12.60
C GLU A 166 -18.59 4.61 -12.36
N PRO A 167 -17.60 3.99 -11.67
CA PRO A 167 -17.61 2.53 -11.44
C PRO A 167 -18.74 2.04 -10.53
N VAL A 168 -19.37 2.94 -9.80
CA VAL A 168 -20.41 2.62 -8.80
C VAL A 168 -21.73 3.29 -9.09
N HIS A 169 -21.92 3.71 -10.36
CA HIS A 169 -23.15 4.37 -10.79
C HIS A 169 -24.40 3.56 -10.44
N GLY A 170 -25.41 4.22 -9.88
CA GLY A 170 -26.66 3.59 -9.48
C GLY A 170 -26.61 2.80 -8.17
N LEU A 171 -25.46 2.69 -7.51
CA LEU A 171 -25.35 2.06 -6.20
C LEU A 171 -25.60 3.09 -5.09
N LEU A 172 -26.18 2.60 -3.97
CA LEU A 172 -26.38 3.39 -2.75
C LEU A 172 -25.43 2.90 -1.66
N PHE A 173 -24.93 3.83 -0.85
CA PHE A 173 -23.97 3.60 0.21
C PHE A 173 -24.48 4.18 1.53
N ASP A 174 -24.25 3.44 2.63
CA ASP A 174 -24.54 3.91 3.99
C ASP A 174 -23.44 4.83 4.52
N LEU A 175 -22.21 4.66 3.97
CA LEU A 175 -21.05 5.49 4.30
C LEU A 175 -20.22 5.74 3.03
N ILE A 176 -19.81 6.99 2.83
CA ILE A 176 -18.85 7.39 1.80
C ILE A 176 -17.68 8.06 2.49
N VAL A 177 -16.47 7.58 2.22
CA VAL A 177 -15.21 8.18 2.68
C VAL A 177 -14.43 8.65 1.46
N ALA A 178 -13.85 9.84 1.51
CA ALA A 178 -13.04 10.38 0.42
C ALA A 178 -11.85 11.17 0.98
N ASN A 179 -10.66 10.89 0.45
CA ASN A 179 -9.44 11.63 0.75
C ASN A 179 -8.78 12.10 -0.57
N PRO A 180 -9.42 12.97 -1.32
CA PRO A 180 -8.91 13.42 -2.62
C PRO A 180 -7.61 14.21 -2.48
N PRO A 181 -6.79 14.31 -3.53
CA PRO A 181 -5.62 15.17 -3.52
C PRO A 181 -6.03 16.64 -3.32
N PHE A 182 -5.32 17.34 -2.42
CA PHE A 182 -5.62 18.73 -2.06
C PHE A 182 -4.91 19.76 -2.95
N VAL A 183 -4.03 19.31 -3.84
CA VAL A 183 -3.27 20.19 -4.72
C VAL A 183 -4.08 20.36 -6.02
N VAL A 184 -4.61 21.53 -6.21
CA VAL A 184 -5.14 21.95 -7.51
C VAL A 184 -3.93 22.30 -8.39
N SER A 185 -3.60 21.45 -9.35
CA SER A 185 -2.58 21.78 -10.35
C SER A 185 -3.20 22.77 -11.35
N PRO A 186 -2.58 23.92 -11.62
CA PRO A 186 -3.06 24.84 -12.66
C PRO A 186 -2.88 24.28 -14.09
N ASP A 187 -2.19 23.16 -14.25
CA ASP A 187 -1.77 22.61 -15.54
C ASP A 187 -2.73 21.57 -16.14
N HIS A 188 -3.93 21.45 -15.63
CA HIS A 188 -5.00 20.61 -16.21
C HIS A 188 -6.13 21.47 -16.78
N GLN A 189 -5.82 22.20 -17.88
CA GLN A 189 -6.81 22.65 -18.85
C GLN A 189 -6.74 21.79 -20.10
#